data_9c2cc847ab8c86475dec2c838bdcfd5c
#
_entry.id   9c2cc847ab8c86475dec2c838bdcfd5c
#
_cell.length_a   1.000
_cell.length_b   1.000
_cell.length_c   1.000
_cell.angle_alpha   90.00
_cell.angle_beta   90.00
_cell.angle_gamma   90.00
#
_symmetry.space_group_name_H-M   'P 1'
#
loop_
_entity.id
_entity.type
_entity.pdbx_description
1 polymer ?
#
loop_
_entity_poly.entity_id
_entity_poly.type
_entity_poly.pdbx_seq_one_letter_code
_entity_poly.pdbx_strand_id
1 'polypeptide(L)'
;MLDELAAHIRQQQSEFLLLPEMCFHEWLAADKYPDRERWLAAVKSHASAILELGKLGAKSVIGTRPIINDIGSFRNQAYLWTAEPRVLPVHEKYYLPDEDGYWEASWYDRGELRFDLCHALDTPIGVQVCTEMWFFEWARHFAALGAELLCVPRATPHGSLQKWLAGGQAAAVCAGAYCLSSNIWNPPGSKADCGGLGWIISPEGDVLAQTNAETPFASVEIDLEFARRSKATYPRYVAE
;
A
#
# COMPACT_ATOMS: atom_id res chain seq x y z
N MET A 1 9.85 -0.50 17.16
CA MET A 1 8.79 -0.62 16.12
C MET A 1 8.91 -1.89 15.29
N LEU A 2 10.02 -2.21 14.59
CA LEU A 2 10.10 -3.47 13.81
C LEU A 2 10.03 -4.73 14.68
N ASP A 3 10.65 -4.73 15.87
CA ASP A 3 10.57 -5.86 16.81
C ASP A 3 9.14 -6.05 17.35
N GLU A 4 8.42 -4.97 17.61
CA GLU A 4 7.01 -4.99 18.03
C GLU A 4 6.11 -5.52 16.92
N LEU A 5 6.35 -5.08 15.66
CA LEU A 5 5.65 -5.62 14.49
C LEU A 5 5.91 -7.12 14.33
N ALA A 6 7.16 -7.55 14.45
CA ALA A 6 7.53 -8.97 14.40
C ALA A 6 6.87 -9.77 15.54
N ALA A 7 6.76 -9.21 16.75
CA ALA A 7 6.05 -9.83 17.86
C ALA A 7 4.54 -9.95 17.56
N HIS A 8 3.91 -8.90 17.03
CA HIS A 8 2.51 -8.89 16.60
C HIS A 8 2.24 -9.96 15.53
N ILE A 9 3.07 -10.00 14.46
CA ILE A 9 2.96 -10.99 13.38
C ILE A 9 3.01 -12.42 13.92
N ARG A 10 3.96 -12.72 14.81
CA ARG A 10 4.07 -14.05 15.44
C ARG A 10 2.87 -14.38 16.31
N GLN A 11 2.40 -13.42 17.11
CA GLN A 11 1.24 -13.61 18.00
C GLN A 11 -0.05 -13.84 17.21
N GLN A 12 -0.25 -13.11 16.13
CA GLN A 12 -1.44 -13.20 15.28
C GLN A 12 -1.29 -14.26 14.18
N GLN A 13 -0.13 -14.90 14.05
CA GLN A 13 0.19 -15.85 12.97
C GLN A 13 -0.08 -15.26 11.57
N SER A 14 0.20 -13.96 11.39
CA SER A 14 -0.09 -13.26 10.14
C SER A 14 0.85 -13.73 9.04
N GLU A 15 0.29 -14.21 7.93
CA GLU A 15 1.06 -14.72 6.79
C GLU A 15 1.37 -13.63 5.76
N PHE A 16 0.52 -12.61 5.67
CA PHE A 16 0.62 -11.50 4.73
C PHE A 16 0.74 -10.16 5.45
N LEU A 17 1.65 -9.30 5.00
CA LEU A 17 1.89 -7.97 5.57
C LEU A 17 1.80 -6.90 4.48
N LEU A 18 1.10 -5.80 4.77
CA LEU A 18 1.13 -4.58 3.98
C LEU A 18 1.86 -3.48 4.76
N LEU A 19 2.93 -2.96 4.19
CA LEU A 19 3.69 -1.82 4.72
C LEU A 19 3.17 -0.48 4.18
N PRO A 20 3.39 0.64 4.89
CA PRO A 20 3.13 1.97 4.37
C PRO A 20 4.00 2.35 3.16
N GLU A 21 3.62 3.41 2.48
CA GLU A 21 4.34 3.94 1.34
C GLU A 21 5.72 4.47 1.74
N MET A 22 6.78 3.97 1.07
CA MET A 22 8.19 4.37 1.26
C MET A 22 8.63 4.51 2.75
N CYS A 23 8.21 3.56 3.60
CA CYS A 23 8.26 3.68 5.06
C CYS A 23 9.64 3.49 5.71
N PHE A 24 10.69 3.18 4.96
CA PHE A 24 12.02 2.93 5.50
C PHE A 24 12.98 4.15 5.40
N HIS A 25 12.41 5.32 5.14
CA HIS A 25 13.12 6.58 5.12
C HIS A 25 12.14 7.71 5.48
N GLU A 26 12.64 8.90 5.82
CA GLU A 26 11.78 10.07 5.94
C GLU A 26 11.05 10.34 4.62
N TRP A 27 9.85 10.93 4.70
CA TRP A 27 9.06 11.24 3.52
C TRP A 27 9.75 12.29 2.65
N LEU A 28 10.22 11.89 1.47
CA LEU A 28 11.02 12.74 0.59
C LEU A 28 10.20 13.90 0.02
N ALA A 29 8.98 13.63 -0.40
CA ALA A 29 8.11 14.61 -1.05
C ALA A 29 7.49 15.64 -0.09
N ALA A 30 7.91 15.67 1.18
CA ALA A 30 7.60 16.78 2.10
C ALA A 30 8.22 18.12 1.64
N ASP A 31 9.28 18.07 0.84
CA ASP A 31 9.95 19.23 0.24
C ASP A 31 9.60 19.32 -1.25
N LYS A 32 9.39 20.54 -1.73
CA LYS A 32 9.12 20.77 -3.16
C LYS A 32 10.33 20.51 -4.06
N TYR A 33 11.53 20.73 -3.53
CA TYR A 33 12.76 20.68 -4.34
C TYR A 33 13.44 19.32 -4.16
N PRO A 34 13.56 18.51 -5.23
CA PRO A 34 14.19 17.21 -5.16
C PRO A 34 15.70 17.33 -4.87
N ASP A 35 16.20 16.40 -4.09
CA ASP A 35 17.60 16.24 -3.75
C ASP A 35 18.05 14.81 -4.10
N ARG A 36 19.03 14.72 -5.00
CA ARG A 36 19.53 13.44 -5.48
C ARG A 36 20.21 12.63 -4.38
N GLU A 37 20.91 13.26 -3.47
CA GLU A 37 21.62 12.55 -2.38
C GLU A 37 20.61 11.95 -1.39
N ARG A 38 19.56 12.70 -1.05
CA ARG A 38 18.45 12.19 -0.23
C ARG A 38 17.72 11.04 -0.92
N TRP A 39 17.50 11.14 -2.25
CA TRP A 39 16.91 10.03 -3.00
C TRP A 39 17.77 8.76 -2.92
N LEU A 40 19.09 8.88 -3.15
CA LEU A 40 20.03 7.76 -3.05
C LEU A 40 20.10 7.17 -1.63
N ALA A 41 20.04 8.02 -0.61
CA ALA A 41 19.97 7.58 0.79
C ALA A 41 18.69 6.77 1.05
N ALA A 42 17.55 7.22 0.55
CA ALA A 42 16.28 6.50 0.66
C ALA A 42 16.31 5.16 -0.08
N VAL A 43 16.87 5.11 -1.30
CA VAL A 43 17.06 3.85 -2.04
C VAL A 43 17.89 2.86 -1.22
N LYS A 44 19.02 3.32 -0.66
CA LYS A 44 19.89 2.47 0.18
C LYS A 44 19.18 2.00 1.45
N SER A 45 18.44 2.88 2.12
CA SER A 45 17.70 2.54 3.34
C SER A 45 16.66 1.46 3.08
N HIS A 46 15.86 1.59 2.01
CA HIS A 46 14.88 0.60 1.61
C HIS A 46 15.53 -0.73 1.20
N ALA A 47 16.60 -0.69 0.42
CA ALA A 47 17.33 -1.90 0.04
C ALA A 47 17.83 -2.67 1.27
N SER A 48 18.38 -1.97 2.27
CA SER A 48 18.84 -2.58 3.51
C SER A 48 17.70 -3.17 4.34
N ALA A 49 16.57 -2.44 4.45
CA ALA A 49 15.41 -2.90 5.21
C ALA A 49 14.73 -4.12 4.56
N ILE A 50 14.66 -4.15 3.23
CA ILE A 50 14.09 -5.28 2.49
C ILE A 50 14.85 -6.59 2.73
N LEU A 51 16.18 -6.55 2.92
CA LEU A 51 16.97 -7.73 3.27
C LEU A 51 16.62 -8.30 4.65
N GLU A 52 16.08 -7.47 5.52
CA GLU A 52 15.70 -7.83 6.89
C GLU A 52 14.24 -8.26 7.05
N LEU A 53 13.40 -8.16 6.00
CA LEU A 53 11.97 -8.47 6.06
C LEU A 53 11.68 -9.90 6.54
N GLY A 54 12.56 -10.85 6.24
CA GLY A 54 12.43 -12.23 6.72
C GLY A 54 12.39 -12.36 8.25
N LYS A 55 12.98 -11.41 8.98
CA LYS A 55 12.97 -11.39 10.45
C LYS A 55 11.58 -11.06 11.04
N LEU A 56 10.70 -10.45 10.24
CA LEU A 56 9.34 -10.14 10.69
C LEU A 56 8.47 -11.40 10.86
N GLY A 57 8.72 -12.46 10.08
CA GLY A 57 8.02 -13.74 10.18
C GLY A 57 6.80 -13.88 9.26
N ALA A 58 6.41 -12.85 8.51
CA ALA A 58 5.40 -12.97 7.48
C ALA A 58 5.94 -13.76 6.26
N LYS A 59 5.07 -14.50 5.57
CA LYS A 59 5.43 -15.26 4.36
C LYS A 59 5.52 -14.36 3.12
N SER A 60 4.75 -13.27 3.09
CA SER A 60 4.70 -12.31 1.99
C SER A 60 4.49 -10.89 2.50
N VAL A 61 5.13 -9.92 1.84
CA VAL A 61 5.05 -8.50 2.18
C VAL A 61 4.84 -7.68 0.91
N ILE A 62 3.81 -6.84 0.89
CA ILE A 62 3.68 -5.73 -0.07
C ILE A 62 4.20 -4.46 0.60
N GLY A 63 5.04 -3.72 -0.12
CA GLY A 63 5.52 -2.40 0.27
C GLY A 63 5.86 -1.57 -0.95
N THR A 64 6.31 -0.34 -0.74
CA THR A 64 6.84 0.49 -1.81
C THR A 64 8.26 0.95 -1.49
N ARG A 65 9.01 1.31 -2.53
CA ARG A 65 10.38 1.76 -2.43
C ARG A 65 10.73 2.79 -3.49
N PRO A 66 11.62 3.73 -3.20
CA PRO A 66 12.24 4.55 -4.23
C PRO A 66 13.24 3.70 -5.02
N ILE A 67 13.22 3.84 -6.34
CA ILE A 67 14.20 3.21 -7.24
C ILE A 67 14.76 4.21 -8.25
N ILE A 68 15.84 3.83 -8.89
CA ILE A 68 16.31 4.42 -10.14
C ILE A 68 16.20 3.32 -11.19
N ASN A 69 15.40 3.54 -12.23
CA ASN A 69 15.24 2.56 -13.28
C ASN A 69 16.42 2.57 -14.28
N ASP A 70 16.42 1.67 -15.26
CA ASP A 70 17.52 1.47 -16.19
C ASP A 70 17.85 2.70 -17.06
N ILE A 71 16.89 3.63 -17.22
CA ILE A 71 17.09 4.89 -17.95
C ILE A 71 17.45 6.06 -17.02
N GLY A 72 17.67 5.81 -15.73
CA GLY A 72 18.08 6.80 -14.75
C GLY A 72 16.94 7.63 -14.15
N SER A 73 15.68 7.30 -14.42
CA SER A 73 14.52 7.98 -13.83
C SER A 73 14.24 7.49 -12.41
N PHE A 74 13.85 8.41 -11.55
CA PHE A 74 13.37 8.11 -10.19
C PHE A 74 11.94 7.62 -10.23
N ARG A 75 11.61 6.59 -9.45
CA ARG A 75 10.28 5.97 -9.38
C ARG A 75 9.92 5.59 -7.95
N ASN A 76 8.63 5.65 -7.65
CA ASN A 76 8.04 4.98 -6.49
C ASN A 76 7.48 3.63 -6.96
N GLN A 77 8.14 2.55 -6.55
CA GLN A 77 7.82 1.19 -7.02
C GLN A 77 7.22 0.36 -5.89
N ALA A 78 6.01 -0.16 -6.10
CA ALA A 78 5.47 -1.24 -5.29
C ALA A 78 6.20 -2.55 -5.59
N TYR A 79 6.46 -3.33 -4.54
CA TYR A 79 7.10 -4.63 -4.64
C TYR A 79 6.35 -5.67 -3.82
N LEU A 80 6.46 -6.93 -4.26
CA LEU A 80 6.12 -8.11 -3.49
C LEU A 80 7.43 -8.77 -3.03
N TRP A 81 7.62 -8.90 -1.73
CA TRP A 81 8.64 -9.73 -1.12
C TRP A 81 8.04 -11.06 -0.68
N THR A 82 8.75 -12.16 -0.87
CA THR A 82 8.36 -13.49 -0.42
C THR A 82 9.46 -14.11 0.44
N ALA A 83 9.09 -15.04 1.35
CA ALA A 83 10.02 -15.72 2.25
C ALA A 83 11.07 -16.58 1.53
N GLU A 84 10.78 -17.10 0.34
CA GLU A 84 11.80 -17.46 -0.63
C GLU A 84 12.34 -16.13 -1.18
N PRO A 85 13.60 -15.72 -0.88
CA PRO A 85 13.98 -14.31 -0.95
C PRO A 85 13.93 -13.77 -2.38
N ARG A 86 12.75 -13.39 -2.81
CA ARG A 86 12.47 -12.72 -4.07
C ARG A 86 11.81 -11.38 -3.79
N VAL A 87 12.31 -10.36 -4.44
CA VAL A 87 11.68 -9.04 -4.50
C VAL A 87 11.23 -8.82 -5.93
N LEU A 88 9.93 -8.92 -6.15
CA LEU A 88 9.31 -8.78 -7.46
C LEU A 88 8.75 -7.36 -7.59
N PRO A 89 9.10 -6.59 -8.64
CA PRO A 89 8.41 -5.35 -8.94
C PRO A 89 6.96 -5.66 -9.31
N VAL A 90 6.03 -4.86 -8.79
CA VAL A 90 4.58 -5.06 -8.99
C VAL A 90 4.00 -3.92 -9.81
N HIS A 91 4.25 -2.68 -9.40
CA HIS A 91 3.68 -1.49 -10.00
C HIS A 91 4.56 -0.28 -9.73
N GLU A 92 4.68 0.64 -10.68
CA GLU A 92 5.31 1.95 -10.48
C GLU A 92 4.22 3.01 -10.46
N LYS A 93 4.14 3.78 -9.37
CA LYS A 93 3.10 4.78 -9.16
C LYS A 93 2.95 5.72 -10.36
N TYR A 94 1.74 5.80 -10.88
CA TYR A 94 1.43 6.63 -12.06
C TYR A 94 0.82 7.97 -11.69
N TYR A 95 -0.14 8.02 -10.75
CA TYR A 95 -0.81 9.25 -10.36
C TYR A 95 -0.06 9.92 -9.20
N LEU A 96 0.64 11.01 -9.51
CA LEU A 96 1.53 11.70 -8.58
C LEU A 96 0.90 13.01 -8.12
N PRO A 97 0.67 13.20 -6.80
CA PRO A 97 0.33 14.51 -6.22
C PRO A 97 1.42 15.56 -6.47
N ASP A 98 1.03 16.82 -6.47
CA ASP A 98 1.94 17.97 -6.54
C ASP A 98 1.38 19.11 -5.70
N GLU A 99 1.37 18.91 -4.37
CA GLU A 99 0.85 19.85 -3.39
C GLU A 99 1.72 19.90 -2.13
N ASP A 100 1.49 20.87 -1.25
CA ASP A 100 2.29 21.09 -0.06
C ASP A 100 2.36 19.84 0.84
N GLY A 101 3.59 19.43 1.18
CA GLY A 101 3.89 18.21 1.91
C GLY A 101 3.85 16.91 1.08
N TYR A 102 3.39 16.98 -0.18
CA TYR A 102 3.21 15.83 -1.08
C TYR A 102 3.65 16.16 -2.52
N TRP A 103 4.84 16.73 -2.68
CA TRP A 103 5.43 17.15 -3.96
C TRP A 103 6.00 15.98 -4.79
N GLU A 104 5.22 14.91 -4.95
CA GLU A 104 5.71 13.68 -5.57
C GLU A 104 6.09 13.88 -7.04
N ALA A 105 5.28 14.62 -7.82
CA ALA A 105 5.57 14.89 -9.23
C ALA A 105 6.82 15.76 -9.43
N SER A 106 7.30 16.43 -8.38
CA SER A 106 8.59 17.13 -8.38
C SER A 106 9.77 16.19 -8.11
N TRP A 107 9.55 15.08 -7.37
CA TRP A 107 10.61 14.18 -6.91
C TRP A 107 10.88 13.01 -7.85
N TYR A 108 9.85 12.47 -8.48
CA TYR A 108 9.98 11.29 -9.34
C TYR A 108 8.98 11.29 -10.49
N ASP A 109 9.29 10.51 -11.52
CA ASP A 109 8.48 10.43 -12.72
C ASP A 109 7.37 9.38 -12.57
N ARG A 110 6.35 9.48 -13.39
CA ARG A 110 5.26 8.51 -13.48
C ARG A 110 5.77 7.17 -14.01
N GLY A 111 5.26 6.08 -13.44
CA GLY A 111 5.34 4.75 -14.03
C GLY A 111 4.53 4.61 -15.32
N GLU A 112 4.37 3.39 -15.78
CA GLU A 112 3.43 3.08 -16.87
C GLU A 112 1.99 3.07 -16.34
N LEU A 113 1.03 3.48 -17.17
CA LEU A 113 -0.41 3.37 -16.89
C LEU A 113 -0.86 1.92 -17.06
N ARG A 114 -0.40 1.08 -16.15
CA ARG A 114 -0.62 -0.36 -16.17
C ARG A 114 -0.84 -0.89 -14.76
N PHE A 115 -1.97 -1.55 -14.55
CA PHE A 115 -2.39 -2.11 -13.27
C PHE A 115 -2.65 -3.60 -13.41
N ASP A 116 -1.59 -4.40 -13.26
CA ASP A 116 -1.65 -5.85 -13.31
C ASP A 116 -1.83 -6.45 -11.91
N LEU A 117 -2.31 -7.70 -11.85
CA LEU A 117 -2.30 -8.46 -10.62
C LEU A 117 -0.90 -9.00 -10.32
N CYS A 118 -0.53 -9.01 -9.04
CA CYS A 118 0.50 -9.90 -8.52
C CYS A 118 -0.15 -11.02 -7.70
N HIS A 119 0.60 -12.07 -7.39
CA HIS A 119 0.11 -13.22 -6.64
C HIS A 119 1.02 -13.51 -5.45
N ALA A 120 0.42 -13.62 -4.26
CA ALA A 120 1.09 -14.07 -3.05
C ALA A 120 0.20 -15.10 -2.34
N LEU A 121 0.79 -16.22 -1.90
CA LEU A 121 0.05 -17.30 -1.22
C LEU A 121 -1.18 -17.77 -2.05
N ASP A 122 -1.00 -17.91 -3.37
CA ASP A 122 -2.04 -18.26 -4.34
C ASP A 122 -3.21 -17.25 -4.45
N THR A 123 -3.06 -16.07 -3.86
CA THR A 123 -4.07 -15.02 -3.82
C THR A 123 -3.76 -13.94 -4.85
N PRO A 124 -4.70 -13.59 -5.77
CA PRO A 124 -4.56 -12.48 -6.71
C PRO A 124 -4.75 -11.13 -6.01
N ILE A 125 -3.76 -10.25 -6.16
CA ILE A 125 -3.65 -8.98 -5.45
C ILE A 125 -3.54 -7.83 -6.45
N GLY A 126 -4.43 -6.83 -6.34
CA GLY A 126 -4.28 -5.53 -6.97
C GLY A 126 -3.54 -4.55 -6.04
N VAL A 127 -2.68 -3.71 -6.60
CA VAL A 127 -1.98 -2.68 -5.83
C VAL A 127 -2.27 -1.30 -6.41
N GLN A 128 -2.74 -0.39 -5.56
CA GLN A 128 -2.90 1.03 -5.85
C GLN A 128 -2.10 1.84 -4.83
N VAL A 129 -1.08 2.54 -5.27
CA VAL A 129 -0.22 3.29 -4.35
C VAL A 129 -0.86 4.64 -4.02
N CYS A 130 -1.34 4.78 -2.77
CA CYS A 130 -1.82 6.04 -2.19
C CYS A 130 -2.91 6.71 -3.05
N THR A 131 -2.60 7.85 -3.68
CA THR A 131 -3.50 8.64 -4.53
C THR A 131 -4.22 7.83 -5.60
N GLU A 132 -3.63 6.73 -6.06
CA GLU A 132 -4.22 5.85 -7.08
C GLU A 132 -5.55 5.23 -6.65
N MET A 133 -5.78 5.08 -5.35
CA MET A 133 -7.05 4.55 -4.82
C MET A 133 -8.27 5.43 -5.21
N TRP A 134 -8.07 6.72 -5.48
CA TRP A 134 -9.16 7.61 -5.88
C TRP A 134 -9.62 7.42 -7.32
N PHE A 135 -8.88 6.66 -8.11
CA PHE A 135 -9.20 6.28 -9.49
C PHE A 135 -9.92 4.93 -9.48
N PHE A 136 -11.22 4.96 -9.14
CA PHE A 136 -12.05 3.77 -8.90
C PHE A 136 -12.22 2.87 -10.14
N GLU A 137 -11.97 3.37 -11.34
CA GLU A 137 -11.89 2.56 -12.56
C GLU A 137 -10.86 1.44 -12.41
N TRP A 138 -9.77 1.65 -11.66
CA TRP A 138 -8.77 0.60 -11.40
C TRP A 138 -9.25 -0.42 -10.38
N ALA A 139 -10.06 -0.01 -9.39
CA ALA A 139 -10.70 -0.98 -8.50
C ALA A 139 -11.67 -1.89 -9.26
N ARG A 140 -12.43 -1.35 -10.22
CA ARG A 140 -13.29 -2.14 -11.12
C ARG A 140 -12.47 -3.02 -12.08
N HIS A 141 -11.39 -2.50 -12.62
CA HIS A 141 -10.44 -3.28 -13.43
C HIS A 141 -9.90 -4.49 -12.66
N PHE A 142 -9.47 -4.31 -11.41
CA PHE A 142 -9.05 -5.40 -10.56
C PHE A 142 -10.17 -6.39 -10.23
N ALA A 143 -11.43 -5.93 -10.11
CA ALA A 143 -12.58 -6.82 -9.99
C ALA A 143 -12.71 -7.74 -11.20
N ALA A 144 -12.59 -7.19 -12.41
CA ALA A 144 -12.67 -7.94 -13.66
C ALA A 144 -11.51 -8.95 -13.82
N LEU A 145 -10.33 -8.64 -13.28
CA LEU A 145 -9.18 -9.55 -13.24
C LEU A 145 -9.27 -10.60 -12.12
N GLY A 146 -10.25 -10.49 -11.21
CA GLY A 146 -10.46 -11.45 -10.13
C GLY A 146 -9.64 -11.19 -8.87
N ALA A 147 -9.17 -9.96 -8.62
CA ALA A 147 -8.45 -9.63 -7.39
C ALA A 147 -9.24 -10.02 -6.14
N GLU A 148 -8.62 -10.67 -5.19
CA GLU A 148 -9.20 -11.00 -3.88
C GLU A 148 -8.75 -10.03 -2.79
N LEU A 149 -7.57 -9.44 -2.97
CA LEU A 149 -7.04 -8.34 -2.15
C LEU A 149 -6.80 -7.10 -3.02
N LEU A 150 -7.07 -5.94 -2.44
CA LEU A 150 -6.67 -4.63 -2.93
C LEU A 150 -5.76 -3.99 -1.87
N CYS A 151 -4.50 -3.79 -2.20
CA CYS A 151 -3.49 -3.26 -1.29
C CYS A 151 -3.20 -1.78 -1.60
N VAL A 152 -3.31 -0.93 -0.58
CA VAL A 152 -3.16 0.52 -0.69
C VAL A 152 -2.13 1.03 0.33
N PRO A 153 -0.81 0.93 0.02
CA PRO A 153 0.22 1.57 0.83
C PRO A 153 0.12 3.09 0.70
N ARG A 154 0.16 3.82 1.84
CA ARG A 154 -0.09 5.27 1.86
C ARG A 154 0.91 6.05 2.71
N ALA A 155 1.02 7.35 2.37
CA ALA A 155 1.56 8.42 3.19
C ALA A 155 0.58 9.60 3.08
N THR A 156 -0.36 9.73 4.03
CA THR A 156 -1.48 10.68 3.94
C THR A 156 -1.72 11.43 5.24
N PRO A 157 -2.17 12.72 5.18
CA PRO A 157 -2.21 13.60 6.31
C PRO A 157 -3.32 13.28 7.33
N HIS A 158 -3.11 13.72 8.57
CA HIS A 158 -4.08 13.63 9.67
C HIS A 158 -5.46 14.20 9.31
N GLY A 159 -5.51 15.34 8.61
CA GLY A 159 -6.77 16.03 8.29
C GLY A 159 -7.66 15.31 7.28
N SER A 160 -7.17 14.26 6.62
CA SER A 160 -7.89 13.55 5.55
C SER A 160 -8.28 12.11 5.90
N LEU A 161 -7.99 11.62 7.11
CA LEU A 161 -8.16 10.21 7.49
C LEU A 161 -9.56 9.65 7.20
N GLN A 162 -10.62 10.38 7.56
CA GLN A 162 -12.00 9.93 7.32
C GLN A 162 -12.37 9.89 5.83
N LYS A 163 -11.85 10.85 5.06
CA LYS A 163 -12.01 10.85 3.59
C LYS A 163 -11.37 9.60 2.99
N TRP A 164 -10.15 9.29 3.39
CA TRP A 164 -9.44 8.10 2.92
C TRP A 164 -10.13 6.80 3.31
N LEU A 165 -10.69 6.71 4.53
CA LEU A 165 -11.45 5.54 4.96
C LEU A 165 -12.68 5.33 4.08
N ALA A 166 -13.45 6.39 3.81
CA ALA A 166 -14.61 6.33 2.91
C ALA A 166 -14.21 5.90 1.48
N GLY A 167 -13.08 6.40 0.98
CA GLY A 167 -12.51 5.97 -0.30
C GLY A 167 -12.14 4.48 -0.30
N GLY A 168 -11.52 3.99 0.78
CA GLY A 168 -11.17 2.57 0.94
C GLY A 168 -12.41 1.66 0.97
N GLN A 169 -13.50 2.08 1.63
CA GLN A 169 -14.78 1.36 1.62
C GLN A 169 -15.37 1.30 0.21
N ALA A 170 -15.38 2.42 -0.52
CA ALA A 170 -15.84 2.46 -1.90
C ALA A 170 -14.97 1.58 -2.82
N ALA A 171 -13.64 1.63 -2.67
CA ALA A 171 -12.71 0.81 -3.45
C ALA A 171 -12.93 -0.69 -3.19
N ALA A 172 -13.13 -1.11 -1.93
CA ALA A 172 -13.43 -2.49 -1.55
C ALA A 172 -14.71 -2.98 -2.23
N VAL A 173 -15.78 -2.18 -2.19
CA VAL A 173 -17.06 -2.51 -2.83
C VAL A 173 -16.90 -2.56 -4.35
N CYS A 174 -16.22 -1.59 -4.98
CA CYS A 174 -15.98 -1.59 -6.42
C CYS A 174 -15.17 -2.81 -6.88
N ALA A 175 -14.13 -3.17 -6.13
CA ALA A 175 -13.28 -4.31 -6.44
C ALA A 175 -13.91 -5.66 -6.08
N GLY A 176 -14.88 -5.69 -5.13
CA GLY A 176 -15.36 -6.93 -4.52
C GLY A 176 -14.21 -7.72 -3.89
N ALA A 177 -13.27 -7.02 -3.28
CA ALA A 177 -12.05 -7.55 -2.68
C ALA A 177 -11.86 -6.98 -1.27
N TYR A 178 -11.13 -7.68 -0.43
CA TYR A 178 -10.68 -7.06 0.82
C TYR A 178 -9.75 -5.89 0.49
N CYS A 179 -10.06 -4.69 1.01
CA CYS A 179 -9.19 -3.53 0.86
C CYS A 179 -8.33 -3.36 2.12
N LEU A 180 -7.04 -3.57 1.96
CA LEU A 180 -6.04 -3.39 3.00
C LEU A 180 -5.31 -2.07 2.75
N SER A 181 -5.13 -1.27 3.79
CA SER A 181 -4.29 -0.09 3.69
C SER A 181 -3.42 0.09 4.93
N SER A 182 -2.20 0.48 4.69
CA SER A 182 -1.23 0.88 5.71
C SER A 182 -0.79 2.32 5.44
N ASN A 183 -0.70 3.15 6.47
CA ASN A 183 -0.35 4.56 6.36
C ASN A 183 0.80 4.92 7.30
N ILE A 184 1.72 5.78 6.86
CA ILE A 184 2.75 6.33 7.74
C ILE A 184 2.06 7.11 8.88
N TRP A 185 2.60 7.01 10.08
CA TRP A 185 2.25 7.87 11.19
C TRP A 185 3.45 8.71 11.60
N ASN A 186 3.24 10.02 11.69
CA ASN A 186 4.18 10.97 12.26
C ASN A 186 3.46 11.82 13.33
N PRO A 187 4.16 12.30 14.36
CA PRO A 187 3.56 13.23 15.31
C PRO A 187 2.97 14.45 14.60
N PRO A 188 1.82 14.98 15.06
CA PRO A 188 1.25 16.22 14.52
C PRO A 188 2.27 17.36 14.50
N GLY A 189 2.30 18.12 13.41
CA GLY A 189 3.27 19.22 13.22
C GLY A 189 4.63 18.76 12.67
N SER A 190 4.80 17.48 12.37
CA SER A 190 5.95 17.00 11.59
C SER A 190 5.91 17.58 10.19
N LYS A 191 7.07 17.69 9.53
CA LYS A 191 7.19 18.21 8.16
C LYS A 191 6.33 17.42 7.17
N ALA A 192 6.30 16.10 7.33
CA ALA A 192 5.31 15.23 6.69
C ALA A 192 4.24 14.90 7.73
N ASP A 193 3.06 15.52 7.63
CA ASP A 193 1.96 15.37 8.58
C ASP A 193 1.15 14.09 8.32
N CYS A 194 1.82 12.92 8.35
CA CYS A 194 1.17 11.63 8.08
C CYS A 194 0.39 11.13 9.30
N GLY A 195 -0.90 10.80 9.08
CA GLY A 195 -1.86 10.58 10.14
C GLY A 195 -2.00 9.14 10.65
N GLY A 196 -1.26 8.16 10.11
CA GLY A 196 -1.53 6.75 10.41
C GLY A 196 -2.90 6.34 9.89
N LEU A 197 -3.64 5.54 10.67
CA LEU A 197 -4.93 4.95 10.31
C LEU A 197 -4.85 4.04 9.06
N GLY A 198 -4.30 2.85 9.25
CA GLY A 198 -4.49 1.74 8.34
C GLY A 198 -5.85 1.07 8.58
N TRP A 199 -6.27 0.22 7.66
CA TRP A 199 -7.52 -0.54 7.77
C TRP A 199 -7.45 -1.88 7.05
N ILE A 200 -8.38 -2.75 7.44
CA ILE A 200 -8.78 -3.94 6.71
C ILE A 200 -10.29 -3.84 6.52
N ILE A 201 -10.75 -3.79 5.28
CA ILE A 201 -12.16 -3.61 4.89
C ILE A 201 -12.62 -4.82 4.11
N SER A 202 -13.84 -5.31 4.39
CA SER A 202 -14.45 -6.42 3.68
C SER A 202 -14.85 -6.06 2.24
N PRO A 203 -15.09 -7.05 1.35
CA PRO A 203 -15.64 -6.80 0.00
C PRO A 203 -16.98 -6.07 -0.03
N GLU A 204 -17.71 -6.04 1.06
CA GLU A 204 -18.98 -5.30 1.21
C GLU A 204 -18.82 -3.92 1.87
N GLY A 205 -17.58 -3.50 2.16
CA GLY A 205 -17.28 -2.17 2.71
C GLY A 205 -17.27 -2.09 4.22
N ASP A 206 -17.43 -3.22 4.94
CA ASP A 206 -17.37 -3.23 6.40
C ASP A 206 -15.94 -3.10 6.88
N VAL A 207 -15.70 -2.21 7.84
CA VAL A 207 -14.39 -2.02 8.47
C VAL A 207 -14.17 -3.13 9.50
N LEU A 208 -13.30 -4.08 9.19
CA LEU A 208 -12.99 -5.22 10.05
C LEU A 208 -11.96 -4.88 11.12
N ALA A 209 -10.98 -4.03 10.77
CA ALA A 209 -9.97 -3.54 11.71
C ALA A 209 -9.40 -2.19 11.24
N GLN A 210 -8.91 -1.42 12.21
CA GLN A 210 -8.20 -0.16 11.98
C GLN A 210 -6.99 -0.06 12.91
N THR A 211 -5.97 0.68 12.46
CA THR A 211 -4.84 1.07 13.30
C THR A 211 -4.97 2.52 13.77
N ASN A 212 -4.26 2.86 14.81
CA ASN A 212 -4.10 4.22 15.32
C ASN A 212 -2.73 4.37 16.01
N ALA A 213 -2.45 5.53 16.61
CA ALA A 213 -1.17 5.77 17.29
C ALA A 213 -0.93 4.82 18.48
N GLU A 214 -1.98 4.36 19.16
CA GLU A 214 -1.90 3.47 20.35
C GLU A 214 -1.88 2.00 19.94
N THR A 215 -2.53 1.65 18.83
CA THR A 215 -2.60 0.31 18.25
C THR A 215 -2.10 0.34 16.79
N PRO A 216 -0.77 0.43 16.59
CA PRO A 216 -0.19 0.67 15.26
C PRO A 216 -0.25 -0.53 14.32
N PHE A 217 -0.65 -1.70 14.80
CA PHE A 217 -0.74 -2.93 14.01
C PHE A 217 -2.14 -3.54 14.14
N ALA A 218 -2.65 -4.08 13.04
CA ALA A 218 -3.91 -4.80 12.99
C ALA A 218 -3.78 -6.06 12.14
N SER A 219 -4.40 -7.15 12.58
CA SER A 219 -4.49 -8.40 11.83
C SER A 219 -5.90 -8.95 11.91
N VAL A 220 -6.38 -9.52 10.81
CA VAL A 220 -7.69 -10.19 10.72
C VAL A 220 -7.51 -11.45 9.87
N GLU A 221 -8.11 -12.54 10.32
CA GLU A 221 -8.32 -13.73 9.48
C GLU A 221 -9.45 -13.42 8.48
N ILE A 222 -9.21 -13.64 7.19
CA ILE A 222 -10.16 -13.32 6.11
C ILE A 222 -10.58 -14.58 5.34
N ASP A 223 -11.84 -14.61 4.89
CA ASP A 223 -12.38 -15.65 4.01
C ASP A 223 -12.23 -15.24 2.53
N LEU A 224 -11.23 -15.78 1.84
CA LEU A 224 -11.00 -15.47 0.42
C LEU A 224 -12.17 -15.94 -0.48
N GLU A 225 -12.91 -16.99 -0.08
CA GLU A 225 -14.12 -17.41 -0.80
C GLU A 225 -15.21 -16.31 -0.74
N PHE A 226 -15.27 -15.53 0.32
CA PHE A 226 -16.16 -14.37 0.37
C PHE A 226 -15.80 -13.34 -0.71
N ALA A 227 -14.52 -13.01 -0.91
CA ALA A 227 -14.08 -12.13 -1.99
C ALA A 227 -14.43 -12.69 -3.37
N ARG A 228 -14.24 -13.99 -3.59
CA ARG A 228 -14.60 -14.69 -4.86
C ARG A 228 -16.10 -14.59 -5.14
N ARG A 229 -16.95 -14.93 -4.17
CA ARG A 229 -18.41 -14.81 -4.30
C ARG A 229 -18.88 -13.38 -4.53
N SER A 230 -18.22 -12.40 -3.94
CA SER A 230 -18.56 -10.99 -4.05
C SER A 230 -18.49 -10.47 -5.49
N LYS A 231 -17.69 -11.09 -6.38
CA LYS A 231 -17.61 -10.71 -7.81
C LYS A 231 -18.95 -10.85 -8.52
N ALA A 232 -19.82 -11.76 -8.09
CA ALA A 232 -21.13 -12.01 -8.68
C ALA A 232 -22.27 -11.23 -7.99
N THR A 233 -21.98 -10.35 -7.03
CA THR A 233 -22.98 -9.55 -6.31
C THR A 233 -22.99 -8.09 -6.80
N TYR A 234 -24.04 -7.34 -6.44
CA TYR A 234 -24.15 -5.91 -6.73
C TYR A 234 -23.05 -5.12 -6.00
N PRO A 235 -22.43 -4.11 -6.63
CA PRO A 235 -22.63 -3.65 -8.01
C PRO A 235 -21.70 -4.31 -9.06
N ARG A 236 -20.87 -5.29 -8.67
CA ARG A 236 -19.76 -5.85 -9.47
C ARG A 236 -20.24 -6.59 -10.72
N TYR A 237 -21.39 -7.27 -10.67
CA TYR A 237 -21.96 -8.00 -11.82
C TYR A 237 -22.54 -7.08 -12.91
N VAL A 238 -22.71 -5.77 -12.63
CA VAL A 238 -23.27 -4.83 -13.59
C VAL A 238 -22.23 -4.57 -14.69
N ALA A 239 -22.58 -4.93 -15.93
CA ALA A 239 -21.72 -4.73 -17.10
C ALA A 239 -21.48 -3.24 -17.37
N GLU A 240 -20.30 -2.93 -17.88
CA GLU A 240 -19.89 -1.59 -18.34
C GLU A 240 -20.36 -1.34 -19.77
#